data_b2c8c85fda74bd17da4dd39266250f9e
#
_entry.id   b2c8c85fda74bd17da4dd39266250f9e
#
_cell.length_a   1.000
_cell.length_b   1.000
_cell.length_c   1.000
_cell.angle_alpha   90.00
_cell.angle_beta   90.00
_cell.angle_gamma   90.00
#
_symmetry.space_group_name_H-M   'P 1'
#
loop_
_entity.id
_entity.type
_entity.pdbx_description
1 polymer ?
#
loop_
_entity_poly.entity_id
_entity_poly.type
_entity_poly.pdbx_seq_one_letter_code
_entity_poly.pdbx_strand_id
1 'polypeptide(L)' 'MEVKIGVQQAQRELVVDTDSTPEDLEQRLADALAGNGVLRLSDVKGRTVVVPAEKIAYLELGSPSSSTVGFR' A
#
# COMPACT_ATOMS: atom_id res chain seq x y z
N MET A 1 -6.12 7.69 3.50
CA MET A 1 -5.36 6.69 4.30
C MET A 1 -3.96 6.57 3.74
N GLU A 2 -2.98 6.53 4.59
CA GLU A 2 -1.60 6.37 4.18
C GLU A 2 -1.26 4.90 4.03
N VAL A 3 -0.63 4.55 2.93
CA VAL A 3 -0.18 3.19 2.66
C VAL A 3 1.32 3.21 2.49
N LYS A 4 2.02 2.37 3.22
CA LYS A 4 3.45 2.19 3.05
C LYS A 4 3.68 0.87 2.36
N ILE A 5 4.46 0.89 1.30
CA ILE A 5 4.73 -0.29 0.51
C ILE A 5 6.20 -0.63 0.64
N GLY A 6 6.48 -1.77 1.25
CA GLY A 6 7.85 -2.25 1.33
C GLY A 6 8.15 -3.10 0.12
N VAL A 7 9.21 -2.78 -0.59
CA VAL A 7 9.59 -3.48 -1.81
C VAL A 7 10.85 -4.28 -1.54
N GLN A 8 10.89 -5.50 -2.01
CA GLN A 8 12.03 -6.38 -1.81
C GLN A 8 13.29 -5.76 -2.38
N GLN A 9 14.37 -5.83 -1.63
CA GLN A 9 15.69 -5.35 -2.06
C GLN A 9 15.78 -3.85 -2.25
N ALA A 10 14.76 -3.12 -1.83
CA ALA A 10 14.79 -1.67 -1.84
C ALA A 10 14.96 -1.17 -0.42
N GLN A 11 15.69 -0.08 -0.28
CA GLN A 11 16.00 0.42 1.06
C GLN A 11 15.00 1.41 1.58
N ARG A 12 14.08 1.84 0.76
CA ARG A 12 13.08 2.78 1.23
C ARG A 12 11.71 2.29 0.90
N GLU A 13 10.77 2.69 1.74
CA GLU A 13 9.37 2.41 1.49
C GLU A 13 8.79 3.44 0.55
N LEU A 14 7.79 3.02 -0.22
CA LEU A 14 6.97 3.94 -0.97
C LEU A 14 5.80 4.33 -0.08
N VAL A 15 5.46 5.61 -0.09
CA VAL A 15 4.34 6.11 0.69
C VAL A 15 3.30 6.67 -0.27
N VAL A 16 2.07 6.19 -0.17
CA VAL A 16 0.97 6.62 -1.03
C VAL A 16 -0.20 7.00 -0.15
N ASP A 17 -0.82 8.12 -0.44
CA ASP A 17 -2.01 8.54 0.28
C ASP A 17 -3.21 8.28 -0.63
N THR A 18 -4.05 7.33 -0.26
CA THR A 18 -5.14 6.89 -1.12
C THR A 18 -6.47 7.00 -0.40
N ASP A 19 -7.54 7.13 -1.19
CA ASP A 19 -8.89 7.13 -0.65
C ASP A 19 -9.47 5.73 -0.52
N SER A 20 -8.76 4.72 -0.96
CA SER A 20 -9.26 3.35 -0.88
C SER A 20 -9.30 2.85 0.56
N THR A 21 -10.14 1.87 0.82
CA THR A 21 -10.22 1.27 2.16
C THR A 21 -9.17 0.19 2.30
N PRO A 22 -8.83 -0.21 3.53
CA PRO A 22 -7.91 -1.33 3.72
C PRO A 22 -8.39 -2.60 3.06
N GLU A 23 -9.69 -2.88 3.12
CA GLU A 23 -10.25 -4.08 2.50
C GLU A 23 -10.08 -4.06 1.00
N ASP A 24 -10.28 -2.91 0.39
CA ASP A 24 -10.11 -2.76 -1.05
C ASP A 24 -8.66 -3.01 -1.45
N LEU A 25 -7.74 -2.49 -0.67
CA LEU A 25 -6.31 -2.66 -0.96
C LEU A 25 -5.88 -4.11 -0.78
N GLU A 26 -6.39 -4.78 0.24
CA GLU A 26 -6.10 -6.20 0.43
C GLU A 26 -6.60 -7.01 -0.75
N GLN A 27 -7.79 -6.69 -1.25
CA GLN A 27 -8.34 -7.40 -2.40
C GLN A 27 -7.52 -7.13 -3.66
N ARG A 28 -7.10 -5.89 -3.86
CA ARG A 28 -6.28 -5.57 -5.02
C ARG A 28 -4.95 -6.29 -4.99
N LEU A 29 -4.35 -6.40 -3.81
CA LEU A 29 -3.10 -7.12 -3.69
C LEU A 29 -3.31 -8.61 -3.98
N ALA A 30 -4.38 -9.19 -3.44
CA ALA A 30 -4.67 -10.60 -3.69
C ALA A 30 -4.88 -10.85 -5.18
N ASP A 31 -5.61 -9.97 -5.85
CA ASP A 31 -5.86 -10.11 -7.29
C ASP A 31 -4.57 -9.97 -8.08
N ALA A 32 -3.70 -9.05 -7.67
CA ALA A 32 -2.45 -8.86 -8.37
C ALA A 32 -1.54 -10.07 -8.21
N LEU A 33 -1.51 -10.66 -7.03
CA LEU A 33 -0.72 -11.85 -6.79
C LEU A 33 -1.27 -13.05 -7.55
N ALA A 34 -2.58 -13.11 -7.71
CA ALA A 34 -3.21 -14.24 -8.39
C ALA A 34 -3.08 -14.20 -9.90
N GLY A 35 -3.01 -13.01 -10.50
CA GLY A 35 -3.07 -13.02 -11.96
C GLY A 35 -2.51 -11.87 -12.69
N ASN A 36 -2.66 -10.65 -12.18
CA ASN A 36 -2.32 -9.55 -13.01
C ASN A 36 -0.91 -9.02 -12.82
N GLY A 37 -0.28 -9.35 -11.75
CA GLY A 37 1.13 -9.09 -11.59
C GLY A 37 1.52 -7.70 -11.09
N VAL A 38 0.63 -6.75 -11.05
CA VAL A 38 0.96 -5.42 -10.56
C VAL A 38 -0.10 -4.90 -9.62
N LEU A 39 0.32 -4.14 -8.63
CA LEU A 39 -0.57 -3.39 -7.77
C LEU A 39 -0.53 -1.94 -8.20
N ARG A 40 -1.69 -1.38 -8.49
CA ARG A 40 -1.80 0.01 -8.95
C ARG A 40 -2.59 0.80 -7.92
N LEU A 41 -2.03 1.91 -7.47
CA LEU A 41 -2.69 2.78 -6.50
C LEU A 41 -2.69 4.21 -7.02
N SER A 42 -3.77 4.92 -6.77
CA SER A 42 -3.86 6.33 -7.10
C SER A 42 -3.67 7.14 -5.83
N ASP A 43 -2.76 8.09 -5.89
CA ASP A 43 -2.48 8.98 -4.78
C ASP A 43 -3.41 10.17 -4.87
N VAL A 44 -3.87 10.68 -3.74
CA VAL A 44 -4.79 11.84 -3.72
C VAL A 44 -4.16 13.08 -4.35
N LYS A 45 -2.86 13.11 -4.52
CA LYS A 45 -2.18 14.23 -5.16
C LYS A 45 -2.09 14.07 -6.67
N GLY A 46 -2.72 13.07 -7.23
CA GLY A 46 -2.77 12.89 -8.67
C GLY A 46 -1.74 11.96 -9.26
N ARG A 47 -0.90 11.37 -8.44
CA ARG A 47 0.12 10.42 -8.91
C ARG A 47 -0.47 9.02 -8.99
N THR A 48 0.02 8.23 -9.91
CA THR A 48 -0.30 6.81 -9.95
C THR A 48 0.95 6.03 -9.63
N VAL A 49 0.85 5.09 -8.72
CA VAL A 49 1.98 4.25 -8.31
C VAL A 49 1.67 2.83 -8.75
N VAL A 50 2.58 2.20 -9.47
CA VAL A 50 2.42 0.84 -9.95
C VAL A 50 3.61 0.02 -9.47
N VAL A 51 3.36 -1.07 -8.78
CA VAL A 51 4.43 -1.89 -8.22
C VAL A 51 4.19 -3.35 -8.62
N PRO A 52 5.20 -4.05 -9.12
CA PRO A 52 5.03 -5.47 -9.39
C PRO A 52 4.68 -6.19 -8.10
N ALA A 53 3.60 -6.95 -8.11
CA ALA A 53 3.12 -7.58 -6.88
C ALA A 53 4.13 -8.52 -6.26
N GLU A 54 4.86 -9.25 -7.09
CA GLU A 54 5.82 -10.21 -6.56
C GLU A 54 7.02 -9.56 -5.90
N LYS A 55 7.21 -8.26 -6.10
CA LYS A 55 8.30 -7.54 -5.44
C LYS A 55 7.88 -6.87 -4.16
N ILE A 56 6.61 -6.94 -3.81
CA ILE A 56 6.13 -6.32 -2.59
C ILE A 56 6.44 -7.23 -1.42
N ALA A 57 7.15 -6.70 -0.44
CA ALA A 57 7.43 -7.43 0.78
C ALA A 57 6.27 -7.29 1.77
N TYR A 58 5.66 -6.13 1.81
CA TYR A 58 4.52 -5.89 2.71
C TYR A 58 3.79 -4.62 2.31
N LEU A 59 2.54 -4.52 2.77
CA LEU A 59 1.80 -3.27 2.77
C LEU A 59 1.45 -2.94 4.22
N GLU A 60 1.67 -1.71 4.61
CA GLU A 60 1.24 -1.24 5.92
C GLU A 60 0.11 -0.24 5.69
N LEU A 61 -1.08 -0.57 6.19
CA LEU A 61 -2.29 0.17 5.87
C LEU A 61 -2.76 0.98 7.06
N GLY A 62 -3.25 2.15 6.77
CA GLY A 62 -3.82 2.99 7.79
C GLY A 62 -2.83 3.97 8.34
N SER A 63 -3.30 4.79 9.21
CA SER A 63 -2.48 5.81 9.82
C SER A 63 -2.25 5.48 11.26
N PRO A 64 -1.11 5.02 11.58
CA PRO A 64 -0.83 4.71 12.96
C PRO A 64 -0.96 5.89 13.87
N SER A 65 -0.81 7.07 13.36
CA SER A 65 -0.89 8.22 14.23
C SER A 65 -2.24 8.35 14.84
N SER A 66 -3.26 7.86 14.18
CA SER A 66 -4.57 7.96 14.76
C SER A 66 -4.78 6.91 15.83
N SER A 67 -4.00 5.87 15.81
CA SER A 67 -4.19 4.84 16.78
C SER A 67 -3.25 4.94 17.90
N THR A 68 -2.23 5.66 17.73
CA THR A 68 -1.30 5.65 18.72
C THR A 68 -1.66 6.37 19.83
N VAL A 69 -2.33 6.91 19.77
CA VAL A 69 -2.51 7.43 20.78
C VAL A 69 -2.62 6.80 21.86
N GLY A 70 -2.48 6.60 22.12
CA GLY A 70 -2.57 5.86 22.84
C GLY A 70 -2.39 5.23 23.61
N PHE A 71 -2.17 5.26 23.69
CA PHE A 71 -2.01 4.43 24.14
C PHE A 71 -1.53 4.36 24.90
N ARG A 72 -1.38 4.47 24.87
CA ARG A 72 -1.00 4.16 25.37
C ARG A 72 -0.72 4.08 25.87
#